data_99c5dda24db0e2a72b1945cf26d4bed1
#
_entry.id   99c5dda24db0e2a72b1945cf26d4bed1
#
_cell.length_a   1.000
_cell.length_b   1.000
_cell.length_c   1.000
_cell.angle_alpha   90.00
_cell.angle_beta   90.00
_cell.angle_gamma   90.00
#
_symmetry.space_group_name_H-M   'P 1'
#
loop_
_entity.id
_entity.type
_entity.pdbx_description
1 polymer ?
#
loop_
_entity_poly.entity_id
_entity_poly.type
_entity_poly.pdbx_seq_one_letter_code
_entity_poly.pdbx_strand_id
1 'polypeptide(L)'
;TDHGSTTDTAKTPDPSDDSRELTDADNSLSRNEISGQVHVKDTDTTDTLTLDIGAKEGSGTTLIGDPKTDANGNITLETEFGSIILHKDGTYTYTIDEGKTESLAQGQTEKEIFTITVSDGHGGTASVDITINIVGTNDRPTLTLTPTSDTVVSDPGYDKDHNEVAEDLTVTGTFEGADPDSNPTLEYGVSTSAGNRDTAFDADGSNPGMGGGHHSATGTYGSLTIDPSTGEYTYTLDTAKGGAADKLGLKPDGKPEQGYDTFTIYVRDEHGAWSEQTITITVNGSNDAPVIAKTENTLTVTESGFKADNTAVDTTHDVSK
;
A
#
# COMPACT_ATOMS: atom_id res chain seq x y z
N THR A 1 -7.57 6.37 31.20
CA THR A 1 -7.27 7.52 32.05
C THR A 1 -5.83 7.42 32.56
N ASP A 2 -4.88 7.92 31.84
CA ASP A 2 -3.80 8.72 32.41
C ASP A 2 -3.11 9.50 31.31
N HIS A 3 -3.33 10.80 31.29
CA HIS A 3 -2.63 11.76 30.46
C HIS A 3 -1.36 12.16 31.19
N GLY A 4 -0.26 11.47 30.94
CA GLY A 4 1.07 11.91 31.33
C GLY A 4 1.50 13.09 30.48
N SER A 5 1.20 14.30 30.90
CA SER A 5 1.83 15.52 30.44
C SER A 5 3.29 15.49 30.85
N THR A 6 4.21 15.15 29.97
CA THR A 6 5.62 15.46 30.13
C THR A 6 5.83 16.90 29.66
N THR A 7 5.80 17.84 30.61
CA THR A 7 6.41 19.15 30.41
C THR A 7 7.91 18.92 30.25
N ASP A 8 8.37 19.01 29.02
CA ASP A 8 9.78 19.09 28.70
C ASP A 8 10.30 20.42 29.26
N THR A 9 10.94 20.36 30.42
CA THR A 9 11.68 21.50 30.97
C THR A 9 12.91 21.66 30.10
N ALA A 10 12.93 22.70 29.32
CA ALA A 10 14.03 23.12 28.48
C ALA A 10 15.35 23.03 29.30
N LYS A 11 16.11 21.97 29.05
CA LYS A 11 17.48 21.84 29.50
C LYS A 11 18.26 22.94 28.82
N THR A 12 18.89 23.81 29.59
CA THR A 12 19.85 24.81 29.09
C THR A 12 20.84 24.10 28.17
N PRO A 13 21.02 24.57 26.91
CA PRO A 13 21.92 23.90 25.96
C PRO A 13 23.33 23.86 26.54
N ASP A 14 23.94 22.67 26.59
CA ASP A 14 25.38 22.53 26.73
C ASP A 14 25.97 23.07 25.41
N PRO A 15 26.85 24.10 25.46
CA PRO A 15 27.42 24.69 24.26
C PRO A 15 28.35 23.74 23.48
N SER A 16 28.57 22.53 23.98
CA SER A 16 29.39 21.51 23.33
C SER A 16 28.59 20.38 22.64
N ASP A 17 27.26 20.33 22.81
CA ASP A 17 26.40 19.32 22.21
C ASP A 17 25.22 19.98 21.45
N ASP A 18 25.51 20.40 20.23
CA ASP A 18 24.51 20.99 19.33
C ASP A 18 24.02 19.97 18.27
N SER A 19 24.11 18.69 18.57
CA SER A 19 23.52 17.64 17.75
C SER A 19 22.03 17.51 18.06
N ARG A 20 21.18 18.10 17.24
CA ARG A 20 19.73 17.89 17.27
C ARG A 20 19.32 17.04 16.08
N GLU A 21 18.44 16.13 16.34
CA GLU A 21 17.92 15.19 15.37
C GLU A 21 16.58 15.71 14.83
N LEU A 22 16.48 15.82 13.51
CA LEU A 22 15.23 16.07 12.79
C LEU A 22 14.78 14.77 12.19
N THR A 23 13.50 14.47 12.31
CA THR A 23 12.89 13.29 11.69
C THR A 23 11.98 13.73 10.56
N ASP A 24 12.12 13.07 9.41
CA ASP A 24 11.16 13.07 8.33
C ASP A 24 9.96 12.23 8.77
N ALA A 25 8.78 12.74 8.77
CA ALA A 25 7.58 11.98 9.11
C ALA A 25 6.38 12.48 8.32
N ASP A 26 5.81 11.58 7.54
CA ASP A 26 4.49 11.73 6.90
C ASP A 26 3.37 11.76 7.94
N ASN A 27 3.52 12.48 9.05
CA ASN A 27 2.38 12.72 9.93
C ASN A 27 2.65 13.79 11.01
N SER A 28 1.75 14.68 11.14
CA SER A 28 1.38 15.76 12.07
C SER A 28 2.06 15.89 13.47
N LEU A 29 3.13 15.17 13.78
CA LEU A 29 3.89 15.20 15.03
C LEU A 29 5.41 15.38 14.84
N SER A 30 5.90 15.41 13.61
CA SER A 30 7.32 15.67 13.33
C SER A 30 7.62 17.16 13.40
N ARG A 31 8.74 17.48 14.00
CA ARG A 31 9.32 18.82 13.87
C ARG A 31 10.11 18.84 12.57
N ASN A 32 9.50 19.37 11.51
CA ASN A 32 10.22 19.70 10.29
C ASN A 32 11.09 20.98 10.43
N GLU A 33 11.22 21.50 11.64
CA GLU A 33 11.98 22.71 11.95
C GLU A 33 12.77 22.56 13.25
N ILE A 34 14.03 22.97 13.23
CA ILE A 34 14.90 23.09 14.40
C ILE A 34 15.54 24.46 14.44
N SER A 35 15.70 25.02 15.61
CA SER A 35 16.33 26.31 15.81
C SER A 35 17.43 26.27 16.85
N GLY A 36 18.43 27.13 16.69
CA GLY A 36 19.51 27.30 17.63
C GLY A 36 19.98 28.76 17.65
N GLN A 37 21.02 29.03 18.42
CA GLN A 37 21.59 30.36 18.48
C GLN A 37 23.11 30.32 18.68
N VAL A 38 23.83 31.07 17.89
CA VAL A 38 25.26 31.36 18.08
C VAL A 38 25.39 32.66 18.88
N HIS A 39 26.05 32.59 20.02
CA HIS A 39 26.32 33.75 20.84
C HIS A 39 27.69 34.36 20.45
N VAL A 40 27.65 35.55 19.95
CA VAL A 40 28.87 36.31 19.58
C VAL A 40 29.17 37.41 20.59
N LYS A 41 30.45 37.61 20.91
CA LYS A 41 30.88 38.65 21.81
C LYS A 41 32.21 39.17 21.34
N ASP A 42 32.34 40.49 21.34
CA ASP A 42 33.60 41.21 21.14
C ASP A 42 33.97 41.99 22.40
N THR A 43 35.26 42.14 22.65
CA THR A 43 35.82 43.00 23.72
C THR A 43 35.75 44.47 23.38
N ASP A 44 35.83 44.82 22.11
CA ASP A 44 35.78 46.18 21.61
C ASP A 44 34.33 46.61 21.40
N THR A 45 33.79 47.33 22.36
CA THR A 45 32.36 47.67 22.45
C THR A 45 31.85 48.61 21.36
N THR A 46 32.75 49.14 20.53
CA THR A 46 32.46 50.04 19.42
C THR A 46 32.32 49.34 18.09
N ASP A 47 32.69 48.07 18.04
CA ASP A 47 32.67 47.30 16.79
C ASP A 47 31.27 46.83 16.42
N THR A 48 31.03 46.80 15.12
CA THR A 48 29.78 46.28 14.56
C THR A 48 30.03 44.87 14.05
N LEU A 49 29.53 43.87 14.78
CA LEU A 49 29.67 42.50 14.38
C LEU A 49 28.72 42.16 13.22
N THR A 50 29.27 41.48 12.23
CA THR A 50 28.50 40.93 11.10
C THR A 50 28.62 39.42 11.08
N LEU A 51 27.51 38.75 10.82
CA LEU A 51 27.42 37.29 10.70
C LEU A 51 27.28 36.88 9.23
N ASP A 52 27.92 35.78 8.89
CA ASP A 52 27.78 35.11 7.60
C ASP A 52 27.67 33.59 7.82
N ILE A 53 27.09 32.91 6.87
CA ILE A 53 26.91 31.45 6.93
C ILE A 53 27.16 30.80 5.57
N GLY A 54 27.81 29.67 5.56
CA GLY A 54 28.04 28.87 4.36
C GLY A 54 28.04 27.36 4.67
N ALA A 55 27.96 26.53 3.66
CA ALA A 55 28.22 25.12 3.81
C ALA A 55 29.67 24.91 4.23
N LYS A 56 29.92 24.02 5.19
CA LYS A 56 31.29 23.68 5.60
C LYS A 56 32.04 23.01 4.46
N GLU A 57 33.22 23.53 4.13
CA GLU A 57 34.05 22.94 3.09
C GLU A 57 34.42 21.48 3.41
N GLY A 58 34.22 20.58 2.43
CA GLY A 58 34.50 19.16 2.56
C GLY A 58 33.53 18.36 3.41
N SER A 59 32.42 18.94 3.86
CA SER A 59 31.41 18.25 4.66
C SER A 59 30.45 17.37 3.85
N GLY A 60 30.37 17.60 2.54
CA GLY A 60 29.35 16.98 1.69
C GLY A 60 28.04 17.78 1.58
N THR A 61 27.85 18.81 2.44
CA THR A 61 26.68 19.69 2.36
C THR A 61 26.61 20.39 1.02
N THR A 62 25.53 20.20 0.27
CA THR A 62 25.35 20.79 -1.06
C THR A 62 24.39 21.97 -0.99
N LEU A 63 24.82 23.15 -1.40
CA LEU A 63 23.94 24.33 -1.56
C LEU A 63 23.24 24.29 -2.90
N ILE A 64 21.94 24.62 -2.90
CA ILE A 64 21.12 24.78 -4.10
C ILE A 64 20.97 26.29 -4.41
N GLY A 65 21.77 26.75 -5.33
CA GLY A 65 21.82 28.17 -5.69
C GLY A 65 22.68 29.03 -4.75
N ASP A 66 22.61 30.34 -4.94
CA ASP A 66 23.37 31.30 -4.17
C ASP A 66 22.68 31.70 -2.86
N PRO A 67 23.43 32.03 -1.80
CA PRO A 67 22.85 32.56 -0.57
C PRO A 67 21.98 33.81 -0.84
N LYS A 68 20.82 33.88 -0.18
CA LYS A 68 19.88 35.00 -0.33
C LYS A 68 19.87 35.82 0.96
N THR A 69 20.09 37.13 0.85
CA THR A 69 20.00 38.06 1.99
C THR A 69 18.74 38.90 1.84
N ASP A 70 17.89 38.90 2.85
CA ASP A 70 16.65 39.70 2.88
C ASP A 70 16.91 41.16 3.28
N ALA A 71 15.86 41.98 3.23
CA ALA A 71 15.96 43.42 3.61
C ALA A 71 16.28 43.61 5.10
N ASN A 72 16.09 42.63 5.96
CA ASN A 72 16.43 42.66 7.38
C ASN A 72 17.87 42.19 7.62
N GLY A 73 18.50 41.61 6.56
CA GLY A 73 19.86 41.07 6.59
C GLY A 73 19.90 39.64 7.14
N ASN A 74 18.81 38.90 7.12
CA ASN A 74 18.81 37.48 7.36
C ASN A 74 19.34 36.76 6.11
N ILE A 75 20.15 35.72 6.31
CA ILE A 75 20.77 34.96 5.23
C ILE A 75 20.11 33.62 5.15
N THR A 76 19.58 33.27 3.97
CA THR A 76 18.95 31.96 3.68
C THR A 76 19.85 31.16 2.75
N LEU A 77 20.13 29.92 3.12
CA LEU A 77 20.74 28.89 2.27
C LEU A 77 19.73 27.80 1.99
N GLU A 78 19.58 27.47 0.72
CA GLU A 78 18.84 26.30 0.28
C GLU A 78 19.79 25.13 0.15
N THR A 79 19.39 23.94 0.62
CA THR A 79 20.21 22.74 0.62
C THR A 79 19.51 21.56 -0.05
N GLU A 80 20.20 20.42 -0.11
CA GLU A 80 19.66 19.20 -0.68
C GLU A 80 18.43 18.70 0.10
N PHE A 81 18.43 18.84 1.43
CA PHE A 81 17.35 18.30 2.28
C PHE A 81 16.45 19.37 2.89
N GLY A 82 16.80 20.64 2.78
CA GLY A 82 15.99 21.69 3.39
C GLY A 82 16.52 23.10 3.15
N SER A 83 16.33 23.96 4.14
CA SER A 83 16.86 25.32 4.13
C SER A 83 17.25 25.79 5.52
N ILE A 84 18.28 26.60 5.62
CA ILE A 84 18.70 27.27 6.86
C ILE A 84 18.61 28.78 6.72
N ILE A 85 18.08 29.44 7.75
CA ILE A 85 18.04 30.89 7.86
C ILE A 85 18.87 31.31 9.06
N LEU A 86 19.87 32.15 8.84
CA LEU A 86 20.63 32.84 9.90
C LEU A 86 20.11 34.25 10.06
N HIS A 87 19.72 34.62 11.28
CA HIS A 87 19.30 35.98 11.66
C HIS A 87 20.45 36.78 12.19
N LYS A 88 20.33 38.11 12.11
CA LYS A 88 21.37 39.07 12.60
C LYS A 88 21.68 38.92 14.09
N ASP A 89 20.76 38.44 14.89
CA ASP A 89 20.95 38.23 16.32
C ASP A 89 21.68 36.91 16.67
N GLY A 90 22.10 36.17 15.63
CA GLY A 90 22.78 34.89 15.76
C GLY A 90 21.83 33.70 15.94
N THR A 91 20.51 33.92 15.94
CA THR A 91 19.56 32.80 15.89
C THR A 91 19.56 32.19 14.50
N TYR A 92 19.37 30.87 14.42
CA TYR A 92 19.21 30.18 13.14
C TYR A 92 18.05 29.20 13.21
N THR A 93 17.43 28.98 12.08
CA THR A 93 16.34 28.01 11.91
C THR A 93 16.63 27.17 10.69
N TYR A 94 16.61 25.85 10.85
CA TYR A 94 16.68 24.91 9.75
C TYR A 94 15.30 24.27 9.58
N THR A 95 14.83 24.20 8.35
CA THR A 95 13.55 23.58 7.99
C THR A 95 13.79 22.49 6.96
N ILE A 96 13.32 21.26 7.22
CA ILE A 96 13.34 20.16 6.27
C ILE A 96 12.35 20.45 5.13
N ASP A 97 12.75 20.10 3.92
CA ASP A 97 11.86 20.00 2.76
C ASP A 97 11.44 18.53 2.60
N GLU A 98 10.25 18.21 3.07
CA GLU A 98 9.70 16.83 3.04
C GLU A 98 9.78 16.19 1.65
N GLY A 99 9.52 16.96 0.58
CA GLY A 99 9.63 16.45 -0.78
C GLY A 99 11.05 16.10 -1.25
N LYS A 100 12.09 16.48 -0.47
CA LYS A 100 13.48 16.13 -0.74
C LYS A 100 14.00 15.00 0.15
N THR A 101 13.30 14.70 1.23
CA THR A 101 13.69 13.70 2.23
C THR A 101 12.92 12.39 2.10
N GLU A 102 11.86 12.34 1.30
CA GLU A 102 11.02 11.16 1.01
C GLU A 102 11.80 9.87 0.67
N SER A 103 13.04 9.98 0.16
CA SER A 103 13.86 8.80 -0.16
C SER A 103 14.72 8.31 1.00
N LEU A 104 14.65 8.96 2.16
CA LEU A 104 15.40 8.55 3.35
C LEU A 104 14.65 7.47 4.10
N ALA A 105 15.09 6.24 3.95
CA ALA A 105 14.49 5.10 4.62
C ALA A 105 14.56 5.22 6.15
N GLN A 106 13.70 4.50 6.85
CA GLN A 106 13.62 4.51 8.31
C GLN A 106 14.99 4.34 8.99
N GLY A 107 15.38 5.33 9.78
CA GLY A 107 16.64 5.33 10.52
C GLY A 107 17.87 5.66 9.68
N GLN A 108 17.73 5.91 8.39
CA GLN A 108 18.79 6.47 7.57
C GLN A 108 19.09 7.88 8.09
N THR A 109 20.38 8.22 8.19
CA THR A 109 20.80 9.52 8.72
C THR A 109 21.69 10.23 7.73
N GLU A 110 21.28 11.45 7.37
CA GLU A 110 22.07 12.39 6.59
C GLU A 110 22.53 13.55 7.45
N LYS A 111 23.58 14.24 7.01
CA LYS A 111 24.16 15.34 7.76
C LYS A 111 24.42 16.53 6.87
N GLU A 112 23.98 17.70 7.35
CA GLU A 112 24.38 18.97 6.78
C GLU A 112 25.15 19.75 7.81
N ILE A 113 26.32 20.28 7.40
CA ILE A 113 27.21 21.04 8.29
C ILE A 113 27.41 22.42 7.70
N PHE A 114 27.14 23.42 8.51
CA PHE A 114 27.28 24.84 8.16
C PHE A 114 28.35 25.47 9.02
N THR A 115 29.11 26.38 8.44
CA THR A 115 30.05 27.24 9.16
C THR A 115 29.45 28.64 9.27
N ILE A 116 29.21 29.10 10.50
CA ILE A 116 28.86 30.49 10.80
C ILE A 116 30.13 31.26 11.13
N THR A 117 30.34 32.39 10.46
CA THR A 117 31.50 33.26 10.66
C THR A 117 31.03 34.60 11.15
N VAL A 118 31.69 35.14 12.18
CA VAL A 118 31.54 36.51 12.65
C VAL A 118 32.74 37.32 12.25
N SER A 119 32.52 38.58 11.85
CA SER A 119 33.57 39.57 11.57
C SER A 119 33.30 40.85 12.36
N ASP A 120 34.39 41.46 12.88
CA ASP A 120 34.37 42.75 13.58
C ASP A 120 34.46 43.97 12.63
N GLY A 121 34.62 43.70 11.32
CA GLY A 121 34.80 44.77 10.32
C GLY A 121 36.22 45.39 10.28
N HIS A 122 37.14 44.98 11.17
CA HIS A 122 38.50 45.46 11.28
C HIS A 122 39.57 44.39 10.94
N GLY A 123 39.10 43.21 10.50
CA GLY A 123 39.93 42.10 10.06
C GLY A 123 39.97 40.93 11.05
N GLY A 124 39.36 41.04 12.22
CA GLY A 124 39.17 39.95 13.14
C GLY A 124 37.96 39.07 12.68
N THR A 125 38.13 37.78 12.73
CA THR A 125 37.07 36.82 12.41
C THR A 125 37.10 35.62 13.35
N ALA A 126 35.95 35.02 13.64
CA ALA A 126 35.81 33.74 14.32
C ALA A 126 34.73 32.94 13.65
N SER A 127 34.83 31.59 13.73
CA SER A 127 33.87 30.70 13.09
C SER A 127 33.48 29.55 14.00
N VAL A 128 32.26 29.05 13.83
CA VAL A 128 31.75 27.87 14.49
C VAL A 128 30.98 27.02 13.48
N ASP A 129 31.10 25.69 13.59
CA ASP A 129 30.33 24.77 12.79
C ASP A 129 29.08 24.36 13.55
N ILE A 130 27.96 24.31 12.84
CA ILE A 130 26.73 23.71 13.30
C ILE A 130 26.43 22.44 12.45
N THR A 131 25.96 21.40 13.08
CA THR A 131 25.62 20.14 12.41
C THR A 131 24.13 19.89 12.57
N ILE A 132 23.45 19.67 11.46
CA ILE A 132 22.06 19.23 11.40
C ILE A 132 22.08 17.75 11.03
N ASN A 133 21.52 16.92 11.86
CA ASN A 133 21.27 15.49 11.54
C ASN A 133 19.82 15.35 11.09
N ILE A 134 19.64 14.77 9.93
CA ILE A 134 18.34 14.50 9.31
C ILE A 134 18.14 12.99 9.37
N VAL A 135 17.05 12.54 9.95
CA VAL A 135 16.75 11.10 10.14
C VAL A 135 15.49 10.77 9.38
N GLY A 136 15.62 9.86 8.44
CA GLY A 136 14.49 9.33 7.67
C GLY A 136 13.52 8.54 8.53
N THR A 137 12.27 8.60 8.20
CA THR A 137 11.18 7.81 8.74
C THR A 137 10.61 6.93 7.63
N ASN A 138 9.90 5.88 8.01
CA ASN A 138 9.28 5.00 7.05
C ASN A 138 8.08 5.67 6.36
N ASP A 139 8.10 5.67 5.06
CA ASP A 139 6.97 6.09 4.23
C ASP A 139 6.01 4.94 3.93
N ARG A 140 4.88 5.26 3.37
CA ARG A 140 3.87 4.28 3.00
C ARG A 140 4.01 3.92 1.52
N PRO A 141 4.01 2.63 1.16
CA PRO A 141 3.99 2.23 -0.23
C PRO A 141 2.69 2.65 -0.92
N THR A 142 2.76 2.88 -2.19
CA THR A 142 1.61 3.08 -3.08
C THR A 142 1.33 1.80 -3.87
N LEU A 143 0.07 1.59 -4.29
CA LEU A 143 -0.33 0.42 -5.05
C LEU A 143 -1.12 0.84 -6.30
N THR A 144 -0.69 0.38 -7.46
CA THR A 144 -1.34 0.65 -8.73
C THR A 144 -1.65 -0.65 -9.46
N LEU A 145 -2.87 -0.78 -9.99
CA LEU A 145 -3.26 -1.90 -10.84
C LEU A 145 -2.91 -1.58 -12.29
N THR A 146 -2.10 -2.45 -12.89
CA THR A 146 -1.86 -2.44 -14.35
C THR A 146 -2.55 -3.67 -14.94
N PRO A 147 -3.80 -3.55 -15.40
CA PRO A 147 -4.50 -4.67 -16.00
C PRO A 147 -3.84 -5.06 -17.33
N THR A 148 -3.45 -6.32 -17.45
CA THR A 148 -2.91 -6.88 -18.71
C THR A 148 -3.98 -7.48 -19.58
N SER A 149 -5.19 -7.72 -19.04
CA SER A 149 -6.35 -8.26 -19.75
C SER A 149 -7.65 -7.63 -19.21
N ASP A 150 -8.74 -7.88 -19.92
CA ASP A 150 -10.08 -7.57 -19.41
C ASP A 150 -10.30 -8.33 -18.09
N THR A 151 -10.94 -7.66 -17.12
CA THR A 151 -11.32 -8.28 -15.84
C THR A 151 -12.61 -9.11 -15.97
N VAL A 152 -12.72 -9.86 -17.04
CA VAL A 152 -13.91 -10.63 -17.41
C VAL A 152 -13.52 -12.07 -17.71
N VAL A 153 -14.24 -13.01 -17.11
CA VAL A 153 -14.22 -14.44 -17.43
C VAL A 153 -15.61 -14.88 -17.84
N SER A 154 -15.70 -15.99 -18.53
CA SER A 154 -17.00 -16.57 -18.92
C SER A 154 -17.06 -18.03 -18.53
N ASP A 155 -18.20 -18.44 -17.97
CA ASP A 155 -18.49 -19.84 -17.75
C ASP A 155 -18.50 -20.58 -19.09
N PRO A 156 -17.83 -21.74 -19.22
CA PRO A 156 -17.65 -22.42 -20.48
C PRO A 156 -18.98 -22.94 -21.11
N GLY A 157 -20.00 -23.16 -20.31
CA GLY A 157 -21.26 -23.75 -20.78
C GLY A 157 -21.10 -25.11 -21.39
N TYR A 158 -22.24 -25.70 -21.79
CA TYR A 158 -22.27 -27.03 -22.42
C TYR A 158 -23.11 -27.00 -23.70
N ASP A 159 -22.56 -27.60 -24.75
CA ASP A 159 -23.29 -27.78 -26.00
C ASP A 159 -24.41 -28.86 -25.87
N LYS A 160 -25.18 -29.07 -26.95
CA LYS A 160 -26.24 -30.07 -27.02
C LYS A 160 -25.78 -31.52 -26.78
N ASP A 161 -24.49 -31.78 -26.94
CA ASP A 161 -23.86 -33.08 -26.78
C ASP A 161 -23.17 -33.21 -25.40
N HIS A 162 -23.36 -32.20 -24.52
CA HIS A 162 -22.76 -32.05 -23.19
C HIS A 162 -21.24 -31.95 -23.19
N ASN A 163 -20.65 -31.39 -24.27
CA ASN A 163 -19.26 -31.04 -24.30
C ASN A 163 -19.09 -29.59 -23.80
N GLU A 164 -18.03 -29.38 -23.02
CA GLU A 164 -17.64 -28.07 -22.58
C GLU A 164 -17.25 -27.18 -23.76
N VAL A 165 -17.79 -25.96 -23.81
CA VAL A 165 -17.41 -24.94 -24.80
C VAL A 165 -16.27 -24.13 -24.21
N ALA A 166 -15.11 -24.12 -24.85
CA ALA A 166 -13.93 -23.39 -24.36
C ALA A 166 -14.17 -21.89 -24.30
N GLU A 167 -13.93 -21.28 -23.15
CA GLU A 167 -14.03 -19.87 -22.88
C GLU A 167 -12.78 -19.40 -22.08
N ASP A 168 -12.68 -18.09 -21.86
CA ASP A 168 -11.60 -17.52 -21.05
C ASP A 168 -11.87 -17.76 -19.56
N LEU A 169 -11.16 -18.71 -18.97
CA LEU A 169 -11.32 -19.14 -17.59
C LEU A 169 -10.41 -18.39 -16.61
N THR A 170 -9.49 -17.60 -17.11
CA THR A 170 -8.49 -16.92 -16.28
C THR A 170 -8.33 -15.45 -16.63
N VAL A 171 -8.08 -14.65 -15.61
CA VAL A 171 -7.64 -13.25 -15.73
C VAL A 171 -6.30 -13.12 -15.05
N THR A 172 -5.36 -12.48 -15.73
CA THR A 172 -4.02 -12.20 -15.17
C THR A 172 -3.71 -10.71 -15.21
N GLY A 173 -2.82 -10.27 -14.36
CA GLY A 173 -2.33 -8.90 -14.33
C GLY A 173 -1.26 -8.71 -13.27
N THR A 174 -0.88 -7.47 -13.06
CA THR A 174 0.13 -7.11 -12.06
C THR A 174 -0.35 -5.92 -11.24
N PHE A 175 -0.19 -6.00 -9.95
CA PHE A 175 -0.24 -4.85 -9.05
C PHE A 175 1.19 -4.35 -8.85
N GLU A 176 1.41 -3.09 -9.19
CA GLU A 176 2.70 -2.44 -9.03
C GLU A 176 2.70 -1.63 -7.75
N GLY A 177 3.51 -2.04 -6.79
CA GLY A 177 3.84 -1.27 -5.59
C GLY A 177 5.02 -0.36 -5.87
N ALA A 178 4.97 0.84 -5.31
CA ALA A 178 6.10 1.75 -5.28
C ALA A 178 6.17 2.39 -3.90
N ASP A 179 7.38 2.54 -3.40
CA ASP A 179 7.66 3.13 -2.10
C ASP A 179 8.70 4.25 -2.28
N PRO A 180 8.51 5.41 -1.64
CA PRO A 180 9.49 6.49 -1.68
C PRO A 180 10.82 6.13 -1.04
N ASP A 181 10.81 5.27 -0.01
CA ASP A 181 12.01 4.87 0.71
C ASP A 181 13.07 4.22 -0.19
N SER A 182 14.33 4.45 0.12
CA SER A 182 15.44 3.87 -0.64
C SER A 182 15.53 2.35 -0.42
N ASN A 183 15.55 1.59 -1.53
CA ASN A 183 15.66 0.12 -1.54
C ASN A 183 14.55 -0.62 -0.76
N PRO A 184 13.27 -0.27 -0.93
CA PRO A 184 12.20 -0.91 -0.20
C PRO A 184 12.05 -2.38 -0.57
N THR A 185 11.64 -3.19 0.39
CA THR A 185 11.20 -4.57 0.15
C THR A 185 9.69 -4.63 0.28
N LEU A 186 9.01 -4.87 -0.83
CA LEU A 186 7.55 -4.91 -0.87
C LEU A 186 7.02 -6.34 -0.85
N GLU A 187 5.94 -6.55 -0.12
CA GLU A 187 5.22 -7.83 -0.08
C GLU A 187 3.73 -7.60 -0.41
N TYR A 188 3.19 -8.47 -1.27
CA TYR A 188 1.80 -8.38 -1.71
C TYR A 188 0.94 -9.47 -1.07
N GLY A 189 -0.32 -9.13 -0.82
CA GLY A 189 -1.31 -10.06 -0.26
C GLY A 189 -2.71 -9.81 -0.80
N VAL A 190 -3.62 -10.78 -0.60
CA VAL A 190 -5.00 -10.70 -1.08
C VAL A 190 -6.00 -11.15 -0.01
N SER A 191 -7.16 -10.49 0.03
CA SER A 191 -8.31 -10.88 0.85
C SER A 191 -9.62 -10.66 0.10
N THR A 192 -10.67 -11.39 0.47
CA THR A 192 -12.05 -11.14 0.00
C THR A 192 -12.78 -10.05 0.79
N SER A 193 -12.18 -9.52 1.85
CA SER A 193 -12.80 -8.53 2.73
C SER A 193 -11.87 -7.35 2.93
N ALA A 194 -12.33 -6.16 2.61
CA ALA A 194 -11.63 -4.92 2.93
C ALA A 194 -11.36 -4.82 4.45
N GLY A 195 -10.16 -4.34 4.80
CA GLY A 195 -9.74 -4.20 6.20
C GLY A 195 -9.25 -5.50 6.87
N ASN A 196 -9.25 -6.63 6.16
CA ASN A 196 -8.75 -7.90 6.69
C ASN A 196 -7.29 -8.16 6.26
N ARG A 197 -6.46 -7.16 6.51
CA ARG A 197 -5.04 -7.13 6.16
C ARG A 197 -4.25 -8.31 6.72
N ASP A 198 -4.49 -8.64 8.00
CA ASP A 198 -3.69 -9.65 8.69
C ASP A 198 -3.80 -11.03 8.04
N THR A 199 -4.98 -11.38 7.51
CA THR A 199 -5.17 -12.62 6.76
C THR A 199 -4.62 -12.56 5.34
N ALA A 200 -4.44 -11.37 4.77
CA ALA A 200 -3.88 -11.22 3.43
C ALA A 200 -2.39 -11.58 3.36
N PHE A 201 -1.67 -11.40 4.47
CA PHE A 201 -0.23 -11.69 4.57
C PHE A 201 0.08 -12.97 5.34
N ASP A 202 -0.94 -13.69 5.82
CA ASP A 202 -0.79 -14.90 6.61
C ASP A 202 -1.22 -16.13 5.78
N ALA A 203 -0.32 -16.65 4.99
CA ALA A 203 -0.59 -17.80 4.12
C ALA A 203 -0.79 -19.12 4.89
N ASP A 204 -0.35 -19.21 6.15
CA ASP A 204 -0.40 -20.44 6.97
C ASP A 204 -0.98 -20.24 8.38
N GLY A 205 -1.45 -19.03 8.73
CA GLY A 205 -2.03 -18.74 10.05
C GLY A 205 -1.02 -18.63 11.19
N SER A 206 0.27 -18.58 10.93
CA SER A 206 1.27 -18.76 11.97
C SER A 206 2.14 -17.55 12.31
N ASN A 207 2.28 -16.55 11.44
CA ASN A 207 2.91 -15.27 11.80
C ASN A 207 3.05 -14.29 10.62
N PRO A 208 2.91 -12.96 10.81
CA PRO A 208 3.15 -11.95 9.78
C PRO A 208 4.66 -11.72 9.59
N GLY A 209 5.39 -12.75 9.19
CA GLY A 209 6.78 -12.62 8.75
C GLY A 209 6.81 -12.63 7.23
N MET A 210 7.61 -11.76 6.61
CA MET A 210 7.92 -11.86 5.18
C MET A 210 8.31 -13.29 4.85
N GLY A 211 7.46 -14.05 4.17
CA GLY A 211 7.73 -15.45 3.87
C GLY A 211 6.97 -15.91 2.64
N GLY A 212 7.71 -16.27 1.60
CA GLY A 212 7.29 -16.63 0.26
C GLY A 212 6.29 -17.77 0.18
N GLY A 213 5.00 -17.46 0.26
CA GLY A 213 3.90 -18.32 -0.12
C GLY A 213 3.03 -17.60 -1.15
N HIS A 214 2.39 -18.37 -2.03
CA HIS A 214 1.36 -17.78 -2.88
C HIS A 214 0.16 -17.40 -2.01
N HIS A 215 -0.13 -16.14 -1.93
CA HIS A 215 -1.33 -15.66 -1.26
C HIS A 215 -2.54 -15.90 -2.16
N SER A 216 -3.60 -16.45 -1.61
CA SER A 216 -4.82 -16.76 -2.35
C SER A 216 -6.07 -16.39 -1.57
N ALA A 217 -7.10 -15.98 -2.29
CA ALA A 217 -8.41 -15.73 -1.74
C ALA A 217 -9.47 -16.37 -2.64
N THR A 218 -10.47 -17.04 -2.02
CA THR A 218 -11.56 -17.68 -2.74
C THR A 218 -12.78 -16.80 -2.71
N GLY A 219 -13.27 -16.41 -3.89
CA GLY A 219 -14.51 -15.69 -4.11
C GLY A 219 -15.72 -16.61 -4.19
N THR A 220 -16.80 -16.09 -4.74
CA THR A 220 -18.04 -16.85 -4.99
C THR A 220 -17.93 -17.72 -6.23
N TYR A 221 -17.26 -17.22 -7.27
CA TYR A 221 -17.22 -17.82 -8.59
C TYR A 221 -15.84 -18.39 -8.95
N GLY A 222 -14.80 -18.01 -8.23
CA GLY A 222 -13.44 -18.46 -8.50
C GLY A 222 -12.48 -18.09 -7.40
N SER A 223 -11.19 -18.19 -7.69
CA SER A 223 -10.14 -17.83 -6.74
C SER A 223 -9.07 -16.97 -7.39
N LEU A 224 -8.54 -16.01 -6.64
CA LEU A 224 -7.42 -15.17 -7.03
C LEU A 224 -6.18 -15.58 -6.23
N THR A 225 -5.08 -15.79 -6.93
CA THR A 225 -3.74 -15.97 -6.36
C THR A 225 -2.86 -14.80 -6.73
N ILE A 226 -1.99 -14.37 -5.83
CA ILE A 226 -1.02 -13.31 -6.08
C ILE A 226 0.38 -13.79 -5.67
N ASP A 227 1.37 -13.46 -6.46
CA ASP A 227 2.77 -13.66 -6.08
C ASP A 227 3.17 -12.57 -5.09
N PRO A 228 3.60 -12.94 -3.86
CA PRO A 228 3.88 -11.98 -2.81
C PRO A 228 5.09 -11.08 -3.09
N SER A 229 5.95 -11.45 -4.02
CA SER A 229 7.18 -10.71 -4.35
C SER A 229 7.08 -9.86 -5.61
N THR A 230 6.21 -10.25 -6.54
CA THR A 230 6.11 -9.57 -7.85
C THR A 230 4.80 -8.82 -8.03
N GLY A 231 3.76 -9.11 -7.24
CA GLY A 231 2.42 -8.57 -7.42
C GLY A 231 1.67 -9.13 -8.63
N GLU A 232 2.24 -10.12 -9.33
CA GLU A 232 1.56 -10.82 -10.42
C GLU A 232 0.40 -11.64 -9.86
N TYR A 233 -0.79 -11.49 -10.44
CA TYR A 233 -1.96 -12.22 -10.01
C TYR A 233 -2.58 -13.05 -11.13
N THR A 234 -3.26 -14.13 -10.73
CA THR A 234 -4.10 -14.94 -11.58
C THR A 234 -5.42 -15.20 -10.87
N TYR A 235 -6.51 -14.80 -11.48
CA TYR A 235 -7.85 -15.27 -11.13
C TYR A 235 -8.19 -16.47 -11.98
N THR A 236 -8.77 -17.50 -11.37
CA THR A 236 -9.23 -18.72 -12.04
C THR A 236 -10.69 -18.97 -11.68
N LEU A 237 -11.54 -19.08 -12.69
CA LEU A 237 -12.95 -19.41 -12.54
C LEU A 237 -13.13 -20.84 -12.01
N ASP A 238 -14.04 -21.06 -11.07
CA ASP A 238 -14.47 -22.38 -10.64
C ASP A 238 -15.56 -22.91 -11.60
N THR A 239 -15.16 -23.84 -12.45
CA THR A 239 -16.05 -24.47 -13.44
C THR A 239 -16.73 -25.73 -12.92
N ALA A 240 -16.76 -25.94 -11.60
CA ALA A 240 -17.41 -27.11 -11.01
C ALA A 240 -18.91 -27.18 -11.39
N LYS A 241 -19.31 -28.27 -11.97
CA LYS A 241 -20.72 -28.53 -12.38
C LYS A 241 -21.67 -28.39 -11.19
N GLY A 242 -22.70 -27.54 -11.34
CA GLY A 242 -23.61 -27.15 -10.26
C GLY A 242 -23.00 -26.08 -9.30
N GLY A 243 -21.81 -25.59 -9.59
CA GLY A 243 -21.16 -24.50 -8.89
C GLY A 243 -21.88 -23.16 -9.03
N ALA A 244 -21.29 -22.10 -8.52
CA ALA A 244 -21.90 -20.77 -8.59
C ALA A 244 -21.87 -20.21 -10.01
N ALA A 245 -20.75 -20.39 -10.74
CA ALA A 245 -20.61 -19.94 -12.12
C ALA A 245 -21.56 -20.69 -13.06
N ASP A 246 -21.59 -22.02 -12.98
CA ASP A 246 -22.48 -22.94 -13.75
C ASP A 246 -23.99 -22.66 -13.56
N LYS A 247 -24.36 -21.85 -12.55
CA LYS A 247 -25.73 -21.40 -12.32
C LYS A 247 -26.10 -20.09 -12.97
N LEU A 248 -25.09 -19.36 -13.47
CA LEU A 248 -25.30 -18.14 -14.23
C LEU A 248 -25.68 -18.50 -15.66
N GLY A 249 -26.91 -18.21 -16.05
CA GLY A 249 -27.41 -18.49 -17.40
C GLY A 249 -27.44 -17.29 -18.30
N LEU A 250 -28.38 -17.34 -19.24
CA LEU A 250 -28.69 -16.17 -20.09
C LEU A 250 -29.98 -15.49 -19.60
N LYS A 251 -29.99 -14.16 -19.65
CA LYS A 251 -31.19 -13.34 -19.46
C LYS A 251 -32.18 -13.56 -20.57
N PRO A 252 -33.47 -13.17 -20.40
CA PRO A 252 -34.49 -13.30 -21.44
C PRO A 252 -34.17 -12.56 -22.77
N ASP A 253 -33.27 -11.58 -22.73
CA ASP A 253 -32.80 -10.86 -23.90
C ASP A 253 -31.60 -11.55 -24.59
N GLY A 254 -31.19 -12.71 -24.13
CA GLY A 254 -30.07 -13.50 -24.65
C GLY A 254 -28.69 -13.05 -24.19
N LYS A 255 -28.61 -12.06 -23.30
CA LYS A 255 -27.32 -11.63 -22.72
C LYS A 255 -26.94 -12.48 -21.51
N PRO A 256 -25.63 -12.65 -21.23
CA PRO A 256 -25.19 -13.36 -20.03
C PRO A 256 -25.75 -12.74 -18.74
N GLU A 257 -26.15 -13.58 -17.80
CA GLU A 257 -26.21 -13.16 -16.41
C GLU A 257 -24.78 -12.92 -15.92
N GLN A 258 -24.63 -11.98 -15.00
CA GLN A 258 -23.30 -11.58 -14.51
C GLN A 258 -23.22 -11.79 -13.01
N GLY A 259 -22.13 -12.43 -12.61
CA GLY A 259 -21.65 -12.49 -11.24
C GLY A 259 -20.42 -11.63 -11.06
N TYR A 260 -20.06 -11.33 -9.82
CA TYR A 260 -18.91 -10.50 -9.49
C TYR A 260 -18.18 -11.07 -8.31
N ASP A 261 -16.87 -11.25 -8.46
CA ASP A 261 -15.95 -11.46 -7.35
C ASP A 261 -15.13 -10.19 -7.13
N THR A 262 -15.03 -9.76 -5.88
CA THR A 262 -14.25 -8.58 -5.50
C THR A 262 -13.18 -8.99 -4.50
N PHE A 263 -11.95 -8.59 -4.77
CA PHE A 263 -10.80 -8.85 -3.92
C PHE A 263 -10.14 -7.54 -3.53
N THR A 264 -9.62 -7.48 -2.31
CA THR A 264 -8.77 -6.39 -1.84
C THR A 264 -7.33 -6.88 -1.86
N ILE A 265 -6.50 -6.16 -2.59
CA ILE A 265 -5.07 -6.40 -2.69
C ILE A 265 -4.36 -5.43 -1.77
N TYR A 266 -3.36 -5.92 -1.09
CA TYR A 266 -2.52 -5.16 -0.17
C TYR A 266 -1.08 -5.19 -0.64
N VAL A 267 -0.36 -4.12 -0.39
CA VAL A 267 1.10 -4.07 -0.42
C VAL A 267 1.59 -3.56 0.91
N ARG A 268 2.65 -4.13 1.44
CA ARG A 268 3.34 -3.64 2.64
C ARG A 268 4.84 -3.59 2.42
N ASP A 269 5.50 -2.69 3.14
CA ASP A 269 6.95 -2.61 3.24
C ASP A 269 7.50 -3.49 4.37
N GLU A 270 8.82 -3.50 4.54
CA GLU A 270 9.53 -4.23 5.59
C GLU A 270 9.31 -3.68 7.01
N HIS A 271 8.79 -2.47 7.14
CA HIS A 271 8.49 -1.81 8.41
C HIS A 271 7.02 -1.89 8.79
N GLY A 272 6.18 -2.42 7.90
CA GLY A 272 4.78 -2.70 8.13
C GLY A 272 3.80 -1.59 7.75
N ALA A 273 4.23 -0.50 7.10
CA ALA A 273 3.32 0.43 6.46
C ALA A 273 2.72 -0.24 5.21
N TRP A 274 1.50 0.13 4.82
CA TRP A 274 0.77 -0.61 3.81
C TRP A 274 -0.24 0.27 3.05
N SER A 275 -0.58 -0.19 1.85
CA SER A 275 -1.67 0.35 1.04
C SER A 275 -2.54 -0.76 0.47
N GLU A 276 -3.76 -0.41 0.05
CA GLU A 276 -4.71 -1.36 -0.52
C GLU A 276 -5.38 -0.82 -1.78
N GLN A 277 -5.78 -1.76 -2.64
CA GLN A 277 -6.61 -1.49 -3.81
C GLN A 277 -7.55 -2.66 -4.06
N THR A 278 -8.76 -2.40 -4.60
CA THR A 278 -9.72 -3.43 -4.95
C THR A 278 -9.69 -3.74 -6.44
N ILE A 279 -9.90 -5.03 -6.76
CA ILE A 279 -10.17 -5.50 -8.10
C ILE A 279 -11.52 -6.21 -8.11
N THR A 280 -12.31 -5.99 -9.16
CA THR A 280 -13.57 -6.71 -9.38
C THR A 280 -13.47 -7.50 -10.67
N ILE A 281 -13.69 -8.80 -10.57
CA ILE A 281 -13.75 -9.72 -11.70
C ILE A 281 -15.23 -9.93 -12.06
N THR A 282 -15.56 -9.74 -13.33
CA THR A 282 -16.90 -10.01 -13.87
C THR A 282 -16.94 -11.44 -14.40
N VAL A 283 -17.92 -12.21 -13.96
CA VAL A 283 -18.17 -13.56 -14.42
C VAL A 283 -19.44 -13.55 -15.28
N ASN A 284 -19.31 -13.86 -16.54
CA ASN A 284 -20.45 -14.01 -17.44
C ASN A 284 -20.94 -15.46 -17.40
N GLY A 285 -22.24 -15.64 -17.26
CA GLY A 285 -22.88 -16.93 -17.39
C GLY A 285 -23.03 -17.36 -18.85
N SER A 286 -23.19 -18.63 -19.07
CA SER A 286 -23.42 -19.23 -20.39
C SER A 286 -24.73 -20.02 -20.42
N ASN A 287 -25.08 -20.54 -21.58
CA ASN A 287 -26.26 -21.40 -21.74
C ASN A 287 -25.87 -22.86 -21.62
N ASP A 288 -26.45 -23.55 -20.66
CA ASP A 288 -26.30 -24.98 -20.52
C ASP A 288 -27.46 -25.76 -21.17
N ALA A 289 -27.11 -26.94 -21.65
CA ALA A 289 -28.12 -27.85 -22.16
C ALA A 289 -28.90 -28.46 -21.00
N PRO A 290 -30.26 -28.52 -21.10
CA PRO A 290 -31.05 -29.12 -20.05
C PRO A 290 -30.80 -30.64 -19.93
N VAL A 291 -30.72 -31.14 -18.71
CA VAL A 291 -30.59 -32.58 -18.42
C VAL A 291 -31.85 -33.14 -17.78
N ILE A 292 -32.23 -34.36 -18.17
CA ILE A 292 -33.31 -35.10 -17.51
C ILE A 292 -32.72 -35.80 -16.28
N ALA A 293 -32.97 -35.26 -15.10
CA ALA A 293 -32.38 -35.72 -13.84
C ALA A 293 -32.86 -37.14 -13.42
N LYS A 294 -34.04 -37.56 -13.87
CA LYS A 294 -34.61 -38.86 -13.55
C LYS A 294 -35.51 -39.36 -14.70
N THR A 295 -35.22 -40.56 -15.19
CA THR A 295 -36.08 -41.26 -16.11
C THR A 295 -36.55 -42.51 -15.44
N GLU A 296 -37.84 -42.55 -15.07
CA GLU A 296 -38.52 -43.83 -14.82
C GLU A 296 -39.13 -44.30 -16.14
N ASN A 297 -38.38 -45.11 -16.84
CA ASN A 297 -38.73 -45.54 -18.21
C ASN A 297 -39.59 -46.77 -18.26
N THR A 298 -39.99 -47.34 -17.10
CA THR A 298 -40.77 -48.52 -17.04
C THR A 298 -42.09 -48.24 -16.33
N LEU A 299 -43.14 -48.15 -17.11
CA LEU A 299 -44.49 -48.10 -16.63
C LEU A 299 -45.07 -49.53 -16.88
N THR A 300 -45.48 -50.20 -15.83
CA THR A 300 -46.14 -51.50 -15.96
C THR A 300 -47.64 -51.29 -15.91
N VAL A 301 -48.29 -51.63 -16.96
CA VAL A 301 -49.77 -51.67 -17.03
C VAL A 301 -50.15 -53.12 -16.93
N THR A 302 -50.95 -53.48 -15.95
CA THR A 302 -51.49 -54.82 -15.81
C THR A 302 -52.91 -54.85 -16.37
N GLU A 303 -53.16 -55.75 -17.33
CA GLU A 303 -54.47 -55.95 -17.84
C GLU A 303 -55.38 -56.48 -16.73
N SER A 304 -56.56 -55.89 -16.64
CA SER A 304 -57.61 -56.44 -15.73
C SER A 304 -58.09 -57.76 -16.22
N GLY A 305 -57.96 -58.74 -15.40
CA GLY A 305 -58.42 -60.10 -15.67
C GLY A 305 -59.30 -60.65 -14.54
N PHE A 306 -59.78 -61.84 -14.71
CA PHE A 306 -60.43 -62.56 -13.64
C PHE A 306 -59.47 -63.60 -13.09
N LYS A 307 -59.49 -63.79 -11.79
CA LYS A 307 -58.83 -64.93 -11.15
C LYS A 307 -59.56 -66.23 -11.52
N ALA A 308 -58.90 -67.33 -11.28
CA ALA A 308 -59.48 -68.66 -11.54
C ALA A 308 -60.79 -68.92 -10.77
N ASP A 309 -61.09 -68.16 -9.74
CA ASP A 309 -62.36 -68.21 -8.99
C ASP A 309 -63.44 -67.24 -9.51
N ASN A 310 -63.22 -66.66 -10.68
CA ASN A 310 -64.08 -65.68 -11.35
C ASN A 310 -64.26 -64.34 -10.63
N THR A 311 -63.34 -63.96 -9.68
CA THR A 311 -63.34 -62.69 -9.07
C THR A 311 -62.44 -61.70 -9.89
N ALA A 312 -62.91 -60.46 -10.03
CA ALA A 312 -62.10 -59.43 -10.72
C ALA A 312 -60.78 -59.18 -9.97
N VAL A 313 -59.70 -59.06 -10.71
CA VAL A 313 -58.44 -58.60 -10.14
C VAL A 313 -58.59 -57.08 -9.85
N ASP A 314 -58.48 -56.75 -8.60
CA ASP A 314 -58.50 -55.34 -8.22
C ASP A 314 -57.28 -54.56 -8.85
N THR A 315 -57.61 -53.72 -9.78
CA THR A 315 -56.65 -52.81 -10.45
C THR A 315 -56.78 -51.41 -9.94
N THR A 316 -57.29 -51.22 -8.72
CA THR A 316 -57.17 -49.87 -8.11
C THR A 316 -55.75 -49.57 -7.89
N HIS A 317 -55.19 -48.87 -8.87
CA HIS A 317 -53.82 -48.42 -8.86
C HIS A 317 -53.77 -47.11 -8.17
N ASP A 318 -53.03 -47.08 -7.08
CA ASP A 318 -52.58 -45.82 -6.49
C ASP A 318 -51.58 -45.16 -7.44
N VAL A 319 -52.05 -44.23 -8.23
CA VAL A 319 -51.23 -43.35 -9.06
C VAL A 319 -50.67 -42.12 -8.23
N SER A 320 -50.65 -42.27 -6.93
CA SER A 320 -50.06 -41.23 -6.07
C SER A 320 -48.56 -41.46 -5.89
N LYS A 321 -47.75 -40.78 -6.66
CA LYS A 321 -46.58 -39.95 -6.32
C LYS A 321 -45.61 -39.81 -7.46
#